data_3e43d1e9f71d9f659f1d74eb3e8e5ded
#
_entry.id   3e43d1e9f71d9f659f1d74eb3e8e5ded
#
_cell.length_a   1.000
_cell.length_b   1.000
_cell.length_c   1.000
_cell.angle_alpha   90.00
_cell.angle_beta   90.00
_cell.angle_gamma   90.00
#
_symmetry.space_group_name_H-M   'P 1'
#
loop_
_entity.id
_entity.type
_entity.pdbx_description
1 polymer ?
#
loop_
_entity_poly.entity_id
_entity_poly.type
_entity_poly.pdbx_seq_one_letter_code
_entity_poly.pdbx_strand_id
1 'polypeptide(L)'
;MKSLLLLLTGLLFSAAHVQAERRAEHVFIISFDGGKPAVIHESDMPTLKKLAAEGAVTWVANTIFPSKTLPSHTSMLTGLSPEKHQVLWNNYEPLRGKVKVPTVFSIAKQADPTISTAMFPGKAKFRHLWLDGTVDHFDYGGMQVETPAAAAVEVEQNVIPAQKVAGLAAAYILEKKPNLCFIHFPDPDSAGHKSGWGSPEQKEAFKVSDQALSQITKAIKDAGITDSSVIIISADHGGHDKTHGLNIPDDMNIPWIASGKGVKKNFTITQPVTTYDTTATALWLLGIPLPVELDGKPVKEAFEP
;
A
#
# COMPACT_ATOMS: atom_id res chain seq x y z
N MET A 1 -14.44 -52.20 -49.80
CA MET A 1 -14.06 -51.66 -48.49
C MET A 1 -13.72 -50.17 -48.66
N LYS A 2 -14.63 -49.29 -48.28
CA LYS A 2 -14.44 -47.84 -48.39
C LYS A 2 -14.15 -47.32 -46.96
N SER A 3 -12.91 -46.87 -46.71
CA SER A 3 -12.50 -46.25 -45.44
C SER A 3 -13.00 -44.82 -45.39
N LEU A 4 -13.82 -44.52 -44.40
CA LEU A 4 -14.34 -43.19 -44.09
C LEU A 4 -13.36 -42.49 -43.12
N LEU A 5 -12.67 -41.47 -43.59
CA LEU A 5 -11.76 -40.64 -42.80
C LEU A 5 -12.60 -39.54 -42.14
N LEU A 6 -12.83 -39.63 -40.84
CA LEU A 6 -13.42 -38.54 -40.03
C LEU A 6 -12.34 -37.50 -39.73
N LEU A 7 -12.47 -36.31 -40.32
CA LEU A 7 -11.73 -35.12 -39.89
C LEU A 7 -12.42 -34.52 -38.65
N LEU A 8 -11.77 -34.63 -37.48
CA LEU A 8 -12.13 -33.88 -36.29
C LEU A 8 -11.51 -32.49 -36.40
N THR A 9 -12.29 -31.47 -36.76
CA THR A 9 -11.91 -30.07 -36.66
C THR A 9 -12.10 -29.62 -35.19
N GLY A 10 -11.02 -29.60 -34.43
CA GLY A 10 -11.00 -29.01 -33.08
C GLY A 10 -11.14 -27.50 -33.18
N LEU A 11 -12.27 -26.92 -32.77
CA LEU A 11 -12.40 -25.49 -32.51
C LEU A 11 -11.62 -25.16 -31.26
N LEU A 12 -10.45 -24.55 -31.43
CA LEU A 12 -9.74 -23.85 -30.34
C LEU A 12 -10.52 -22.58 -29.98
N PHE A 13 -11.35 -22.65 -28.94
CA PHE A 13 -11.88 -21.45 -28.30
C PHE A 13 -10.73 -20.74 -27.59
N SER A 14 -10.14 -19.74 -28.25
CA SER A 14 -9.31 -18.75 -27.59
C SER A 14 -10.24 -17.92 -26.68
N ALA A 15 -10.21 -18.17 -25.37
CA ALA A 15 -10.83 -17.28 -24.41
C ALA A 15 -10.05 -15.97 -24.45
N ALA A 16 -10.51 -14.99 -25.23
CA ALA A 16 -10.00 -13.64 -25.14
C ALA A 16 -10.29 -13.17 -23.72
N HIS A 17 -9.27 -13.08 -22.89
CA HIS A 17 -9.34 -12.37 -21.62
C HIS A 17 -9.64 -10.90 -21.98
N VAL A 18 -10.88 -10.48 -21.77
CA VAL A 18 -11.24 -9.06 -21.84
C VAL A 18 -10.55 -8.42 -20.64
N GLN A 19 -9.35 -7.92 -20.86
CA GLN A 19 -8.66 -7.10 -19.87
C GLN A 19 -9.52 -5.86 -19.66
N ALA A 20 -9.96 -5.62 -18.43
CA ALA A 20 -10.74 -4.43 -18.13
C ALA A 20 -9.87 -3.19 -18.41
N GLU A 21 -10.49 -2.12 -18.89
CA GLU A 21 -9.77 -0.88 -19.20
C GLU A 21 -9.03 -0.35 -17.96
N ARG A 22 -7.73 -0.07 -18.12
CA ARG A 22 -6.91 0.56 -17.09
C ARG A 22 -7.39 1.99 -16.84
N ARG A 23 -7.78 2.28 -15.61
CA ARG A 23 -8.17 3.61 -15.15
C ARG A 23 -6.97 4.48 -14.82
N ALA A 24 -5.89 3.85 -14.37
CA ALA A 24 -4.60 4.49 -14.11
C ALA A 24 -3.47 3.58 -14.61
N GLU A 25 -2.39 4.17 -15.14
CA GLU A 25 -1.17 3.45 -15.51
C GLU A 25 -0.27 3.22 -14.30
N HIS A 26 -0.34 4.14 -13.31
CA HIS A 26 0.50 4.13 -12.12
C HIS A 26 -0.37 4.26 -10.86
N VAL A 27 -0.18 3.37 -9.91
CA VAL A 27 -0.85 3.41 -8.60
C VAL A 27 0.22 3.41 -7.52
N PHE A 28 0.23 4.46 -6.71
CA PHE A 28 1.12 4.63 -5.58
C PHE A 28 0.32 4.46 -4.28
N ILE A 29 0.64 3.45 -3.48
CA ILE A 29 0.07 3.23 -2.15
C ILE A 29 1.08 3.76 -1.15
N ILE A 30 0.70 4.78 -0.38
CA ILE A 30 1.59 5.43 0.61
C ILE A 30 0.97 5.27 1.99
N SER A 31 1.72 4.66 2.91
CA SER A 31 1.27 4.42 4.29
C SER A 31 2.06 5.27 5.28
N PHE A 32 1.35 6.00 6.14
CA PHE A 32 1.89 6.68 7.31
C PHE A 32 1.65 5.80 8.54
N ASP A 33 2.70 5.15 9.04
CA ASP A 33 2.63 4.25 10.20
C ASP A 33 2.15 5.01 11.46
N GLY A 34 1.12 4.50 12.13
CA GLY A 34 0.54 5.15 13.30
C GLY A 34 -0.27 6.41 13.00
N GLY A 35 -0.84 6.50 11.79
CA GLY A 35 -1.49 7.69 11.23
C GLY A 35 -2.88 8.00 11.81
N LYS A 36 -2.97 8.36 13.10
CA LYS A 36 -4.21 8.79 13.75
C LYS A 36 -4.76 10.08 13.13
N PRO A 37 -5.99 10.11 12.59
CA PRO A 37 -6.55 11.28 11.90
C PRO A 37 -6.53 12.56 12.72
N ALA A 38 -6.88 12.50 14.01
CA ALA A 38 -6.88 13.68 14.89
C ALA A 38 -5.48 14.34 14.96
N VAL A 39 -4.42 13.54 15.07
CA VAL A 39 -3.04 14.05 15.12
C VAL A 39 -2.59 14.60 13.77
N ILE A 40 -2.99 13.94 12.66
CA ILE A 40 -2.73 14.43 11.30
C ILE A 40 -3.35 15.82 11.09
N HIS A 41 -4.59 16.04 11.54
CA HIS A 41 -5.25 17.34 11.44
C HIS A 41 -4.51 18.44 12.19
N GLU A 42 -3.96 18.13 13.36
CA GLU A 42 -3.20 19.06 14.20
C GLU A 42 -1.76 19.28 13.73
N SER A 43 -1.24 18.43 12.84
CA SER A 43 0.14 18.47 12.34
C SER A 43 0.28 19.39 11.13
N ASP A 44 1.49 19.92 10.92
CA ASP A 44 1.85 20.72 9.75
C ASP A 44 2.15 19.80 8.55
N MET A 45 1.09 19.44 7.83
CA MET A 45 1.12 18.50 6.68
C MET A 45 0.49 19.14 5.44
N PRO A 46 1.10 20.18 4.85
CA PRO A 46 0.52 20.91 3.72
C PRO A 46 0.33 20.05 2.46
N THR A 47 1.26 19.11 2.18
CA THR A 47 1.17 18.23 1.01
C THR A 47 0.01 17.27 1.11
N LEU A 48 -0.12 16.56 2.24
CA LEU A 48 -1.21 15.62 2.48
C LEU A 48 -2.57 16.34 2.48
N LYS A 49 -2.65 17.50 3.16
CA LYS A 49 -3.89 18.31 3.21
C LYS A 49 -4.30 18.82 1.82
N LYS A 50 -3.32 19.18 0.98
CA LYS A 50 -3.59 19.55 -0.41
C LYS A 50 -4.13 18.38 -1.22
N LEU A 51 -3.49 17.19 -1.13
CA LEU A 51 -3.95 15.99 -1.84
C LEU A 51 -5.37 15.58 -1.39
N ALA A 52 -5.68 15.69 -0.10
CA ALA A 52 -7.02 15.44 0.43
C ALA A 52 -8.05 16.44 -0.09
N ALA A 53 -7.71 17.72 -0.15
CA ALA A 53 -8.61 18.77 -0.65
C ALA A 53 -8.83 18.71 -2.17
N GLU A 54 -7.80 18.30 -2.93
CA GLU A 54 -7.87 18.14 -4.39
C GLU A 54 -8.37 16.75 -4.82
N GLY A 55 -8.65 15.86 -3.87
CA GLY A 55 -9.02 14.46 -4.09
C GLY A 55 -10.30 14.04 -3.36
N ALA A 56 -10.38 12.75 -3.09
CA ALA A 56 -11.45 12.11 -2.32
C ALA A 56 -10.88 11.58 -1.00
N VAL A 57 -11.58 11.81 0.11
CA VAL A 57 -11.09 11.50 1.45
C VAL A 57 -12.17 10.97 2.38
N THR A 58 -11.81 10.01 3.22
CA THR A 58 -12.47 9.75 4.50
C THR A 58 -11.43 9.76 5.62
N TRP A 59 -11.79 10.37 6.74
CA TRP A 59 -10.96 10.41 7.96
C TRP A 59 -11.39 9.38 9.00
N VAL A 60 -12.37 8.55 8.64
CA VAL A 60 -12.97 7.53 9.50
C VAL A 60 -12.96 6.14 8.87
N ALA A 61 -11.98 5.89 8.01
CA ALA A 61 -11.71 4.52 7.57
C ALA A 61 -11.26 3.68 8.77
N ASN A 62 -11.42 2.36 8.66
CA ASN A 62 -11.03 1.44 9.72
C ASN A 62 -9.87 0.57 9.30
N THR A 63 -8.93 0.37 10.24
CA THR A 63 -7.99 -0.73 10.14
C THR A 63 -8.63 -2.03 10.64
N ILE A 64 -7.82 -3.09 10.72
CA ILE A 64 -8.23 -4.40 11.23
C ILE A 64 -7.78 -4.58 12.69
N PHE A 65 -8.34 -5.57 13.37
CA PHE A 65 -7.84 -6.02 14.67
C PHE A 65 -7.03 -7.33 14.52
N PRO A 66 -5.86 -7.44 15.15
CA PRO A 66 -5.18 -6.42 15.99
C PRO A 66 -4.62 -5.25 15.17
N SER A 67 -4.86 -4.02 15.64
CA SER A 67 -4.43 -2.76 15.01
C SER A 67 -2.93 -2.55 15.18
N LYS A 68 -2.15 -3.36 14.45
CA LYS A 68 -0.69 -3.42 14.50
C LYS A 68 -0.09 -3.38 13.11
N THR A 69 1.16 -2.89 13.01
CA THR A 69 1.82 -2.63 11.72
C THR A 69 1.77 -3.81 10.74
N LEU A 70 2.30 -4.99 11.11
CA LEU A 70 2.39 -6.10 10.15
C LEU A 70 1.02 -6.71 9.82
N PRO A 71 0.11 -7.01 10.77
CA PRO A 71 -1.24 -7.46 10.46
C PRO A 71 -2.00 -6.51 9.55
N SER A 72 -2.01 -5.21 9.86
CA SER A 72 -2.75 -4.20 9.10
C SER A 72 -2.20 -4.01 7.69
N HIS A 73 -0.88 -3.94 7.53
CA HIS A 73 -0.26 -3.88 6.20
C HIS A 73 -0.43 -5.19 5.43
N THR A 74 -0.52 -6.34 6.11
CA THR A 74 -0.88 -7.59 5.44
C THR A 74 -2.29 -7.48 4.86
N SER A 75 -3.27 -7.01 5.63
CA SER A 75 -4.61 -6.75 5.10
C SER A 75 -4.60 -5.71 3.98
N MET A 76 -3.87 -4.60 4.14
CA MET A 76 -3.73 -3.54 3.13
C MET A 76 -3.21 -4.07 1.79
N LEU A 77 -2.20 -4.96 1.82
CA LEU A 77 -1.49 -5.44 0.64
C LEU A 77 -1.95 -6.81 0.12
N THR A 78 -2.88 -7.48 0.82
CA THR A 78 -3.50 -8.73 0.33
C THR A 78 -4.97 -8.57 -0.02
N GLY A 79 -5.63 -7.52 0.50
CA GLY A 79 -7.08 -7.35 0.36
C GLY A 79 -7.89 -8.35 1.20
N LEU A 80 -7.27 -8.96 2.21
CA LEU A 80 -7.87 -10.01 3.04
C LEU A 80 -7.93 -9.60 4.51
N SER A 81 -8.90 -10.14 5.21
CA SER A 81 -9.03 -10.00 6.66
C SER A 81 -8.00 -10.87 7.41
N PRO A 82 -7.73 -10.60 8.70
CA PRO A 82 -6.84 -11.40 9.54
C PRO A 82 -7.21 -12.88 9.60
N GLU A 83 -8.50 -13.20 9.55
CA GLU A 83 -9.02 -14.57 9.55
C GLU A 83 -8.56 -15.37 8.31
N LYS A 84 -8.32 -14.68 7.19
CA LYS A 84 -7.87 -15.31 5.95
C LYS A 84 -6.35 -15.32 5.80
N HIS A 85 -5.68 -14.20 6.07
CA HIS A 85 -4.23 -14.13 5.89
C HIS A 85 -3.42 -14.70 7.07
N GLN A 86 -4.03 -14.83 8.26
CA GLN A 86 -3.44 -15.45 9.46
C GLN A 86 -2.15 -14.81 9.99
N VAL A 87 -1.84 -13.58 9.60
CA VAL A 87 -0.68 -12.83 10.10
C VAL A 87 -1.13 -11.96 11.27
N LEU A 88 -0.90 -12.46 12.49
CA LEU A 88 -1.31 -11.79 13.75
C LEU A 88 -0.10 -11.32 14.58
N TRP A 89 1.12 -11.69 14.17
CA TRP A 89 2.36 -11.25 14.80
C TRP A 89 2.84 -9.91 14.20
N ASN A 90 3.69 -9.19 14.94
CA ASN A 90 4.10 -7.84 14.54
C ASN A 90 5.62 -7.61 14.41
N ASN A 91 6.43 -8.62 14.66
CA ASN A 91 7.88 -8.53 14.56
C ASN A 91 8.37 -9.14 13.24
N TYR A 92 9.61 -8.79 12.85
CA TYR A 92 10.29 -9.55 11.80
C TYR A 92 10.82 -10.87 12.37
N GLU A 93 10.19 -11.96 12.02
CA GLU A 93 10.54 -13.32 12.44
C GLU A 93 10.89 -14.17 11.21
N PRO A 94 12.17 -14.21 10.77
CA PRO A 94 12.57 -14.87 9.52
C PRO A 94 12.08 -16.31 9.38
N LEU A 95 12.01 -17.06 10.49
CA LEU A 95 11.57 -18.45 10.51
C LEU A 95 10.08 -18.64 10.15
N ARG A 96 9.26 -17.58 10.28
CA ARG A 96 7.86 -17.62 9.81
C ARG A 96 7.75 -17.57 8.29
N GLY A 97 8.82 -17.15 7.61
CA GLY A 97 8.85 -17.01 6.16
C GLY A 97 7.93 -15.92 5.63
N LYS A 98 7.49 -16.08 4.41
CA LYS A 98 6.60 -15.15 3.71
C LYS A 98 5.13 -15.42 4.03
N VAL A 99 4.27 -14.39 3.84
CA VAL A 99 2.81 -14.56 3.87
C VAL A 99 2.38 -15.68 2.90
N LYS A 100 1.34 -16.44 3.30
CA LYS A 100 0.89 -17.65 2.56
C LYS A 100 -0.22 -17.37 1.55
N VAL A 101 -0.68 -16.12 1.48
CA VAL A 101 -1.75 -15.68 0.57
C VAL A 101 -1.18 -14.71 -0.47
N PRO A 102 -1.81 -14.55 -1.63
CA PRO A 102 -1.39 -13.60 -2.64
C PRO A 102 -1.39 -12.16 -2.12
N THR A 103 -0.40 -11.36 -2.54
CA THR A 103 -0.36 -9.92 -2.33
C THR A 103 -0.84 -9.17 -3.57
N VAL A 104 -1.14 -7.88 -3.44
CA VAL A 104 -1.49 -7.02 -4.58
C VAL A 104 -0.47 -7.11 -5.71
N PHE A 105 0.82 -7.27 -5.38
CA PHE A 105 1.89 -7.45 -6.36
C PHE A 105 1.81 -8.78 -7.08
N SER A 106 1.60 -9.88 -6.34
CA SER A 106 1.51 -11.21 -6.95
C SER A 106 0.25 -11.36 -7.81
N ILE A 107 -0.88 -10.80 -7.37
CA ILE A 107 -2.12 -10.76 -8.16
C ILE A 107 -1.90 -9.97 -9.44
N ALA A 108 -1.26 -8.80 -9.34
CA ALA A 108 -0.96 -7.96 -10.49
C ALA A 108 -0.04 -8.66 -11.50
N LYS A 109 1.06 -9.24 -11.04
CA LYS A 109 2.02 -9.98 -11.89
C LYS A 109 1.41 -11.23 -12.52
N GLN A 110 0.53 -11.93 -11.81
CA GLN A 110 -0.17 -13.10 -12.34
C GLN A 110 -1.15 -12.72 -13.47
N ALA A 111 -1.84 -11.59 -13.32
CA ALA A 111 -2.79 -11.10 -14.32
C ALA A 111 -2.09 -10.49 -15.53
N ASP A 112 -1.03 -9.73 -15.30
CA ASP A 112 -0.22 -9.08 -16.34
C ASP A 112 1.26 -9.03 -15.90
N PRO A 113 2.11 -9.94 -16.41
CA PRO A 113 3.53 -9.97 -16.07
C PRO A 113 4.31 -8.71 -16.48
N THR A 114 3.76 -7.85 -17.33
CA THR A 114 4.39 -6.60 -17.76
C THR A 114 4.24 -5.47 -16.74
N ILE A 115 3.34 -5.59 -15.77
CA ILE A 115 3.18 -4.62 -14.70
C ILE A 115 4.47 -4.54 -13.88
N SER A 116 5.09 -3.36 -13.86
CA SER A 116 6.27 -3.10 -13.03
C SER A 116 5.87 -2.76 -11.60
N THR A 117 6.57 -3.38 -10.63
CA THR A 117 6.21 -3.33 -9.22
C THR A 117 7.39 -2.89 -8.36
N ALA A 118 7.13 -2.05 -7.34
CA ALA A 118 8.16 -1.60 -6.42
C ALA A 118 7.64 -1.50 -4.99
N MET A 119 8.53 -1.68 -4.01
CA MET A 119 8.22 -1.60 -2.60
C MET A 119 9.35 -0.95 -1.81
N PHE A 120 9.05 0.14 -1.09
CA PHE A 120 9.98 0.91 -0.28
C PHE A 120 9.51 0.96 1.18
N PRO A 121 9.75 -0.08 1.99
CA PRO A 121 9.32 -0.11 3.38
C PRO A 121 10.32 0.57 4.31
N GLY A 122 9.80 1.22 5.35
CA GLY A 122 10.62 1.79 6.43
C GLY A 122 10.90 0.83 7.60
N LYS A 123 10.33 -0.38 7.59
CA LYS A 123 10.52 -1.41 8.65
C LYS A 123 10.83 -2.78 8.05
N ALA A 124 11.72 -3.55 8.68
CA ALA A 124 12.19 -4.86 8.19
C ALA A 124 11.08 -5.91 8.08
N LYS A 125 10.05 -5.83 8.92
CA LYS A 125 8.93 -6.79 8.95
C LYS A 125 8.17 -6.90 7.62
N PHE A 126 8.26 -5.92 6.73
CA PHE A 126 7.67 -5.98 5.39
C PHE A 126 8.30 -7.05 4.48
N ARG A 127 9.47 -7.59 4.85
CA ARG A 127 10.05 -8.74 4.15
C ARG A 127 9.13 -9.96 4.16
N HIS A 128 8.21 -10.08 5.13
CA HIS A 128 7.18 -11.12 5.13
C HIS A 128 6.17 -10.95 4.00
N LEU A 129 5.98 -9.73 3.47
CA LEU A 129 5.03 -9.38 2.40
C LEU A 129 5.66 -9.35 1.01
N TRP A 130 6.98 -9.48 0.93
CA TRP A 130 7.70 -9.54 -0.33
C TRP A 130 7.80 -11.00 -0.79
N LEU A 131 6.94 -11.39 -1.74
CA LEU A 131 6.96 -12.72 -2.37
C LEU A 131 7.94 -12.70 -3.55
N ASP A 132 8.73 -13.75 -3.67
CA ASP A 132 9.77 -13.87 -4.70
C ASP A 132 9.15 -13.77 -6.11
N GLY A 133 9.79 -13.00 -6.98
CA GLY A 133 9.34 -12.79 -8.37
C GLY A 133 8.10 -11.93 -8.55
N THR A 134 7.53 -11.34 -7.46
CA THR A 134 6.32 -10.51 -7.53
C THR A 134 6.56 -9.02 -7.34
N VAL A 135 7.71 -8.64 -6.79
CA VAL A 135 8.16 -7.25 -6.64
C VAL A 135 9.47 -7.11 -7.39
N ASP A 136 9.48 -6.32 -8.48
CA ASP A 136 10.66 -6.13 -9.32
C ASP A 136 11.76 -5.34 -8.60
N HIS A 137 11.37 -4.46 -7.67
CA HIS A 137 12.30 -3.69 -6.86
C HIS A 137 11.83 -3.58 -5.41
N PHE A 138 12.58 -4.20 -4.51
CA PHE A 138 12.38 -4.09 -3.07
C PHE A 138 13.60 -3.40 -2.46
N ASP A 139 13.39 -2.21 -1.87
CA ASP A 139 14.48 -1.45 -1.26
C ASP A 139 14.15 -1.06 0.18
N TYR A 140 14.86 -1.65 1.11
CA TYR A 140 14.81 -1.34 2.53
C TYR A 140 16.09 -0.57 2.92
N GLY A 141 16.07 0.76 2.69
CA GLY A 141 17.15 1.66 3.09
C GLY A 141 18.48 1.49 2.37
N GLY A 142 18.48 0.98 1.13
CA GLY A 142 19.70 0.70 0.36
C GLY A 142 20.40 -0.59 0.80
N MET A 143 19.78 -1.39 1.68
CA MET A 143 20.31 -2.69 2.08
C MET A 143 19.94 -3.74 1.05
N GLN A 144 20.93 -4.34 0.41
CA GLN A 144 20.74 -5.50 -0.46
C GLN A 144 20.36 -6.72 0.38
N VAL A 145 19.26 -7.38 0.01
CA VAL A 145 18.60 -8.42 0.83
C VAL A 145 19.15 -9.79 0.44
N GLU A 146 20.46 -9.99 0.49
CA GLU A 146 21.07 -11.27 0.08
C GLU A 146 21.63 -12.13 1.22
N THR A 147 21.38 -11.81 2.51
CA THR A 147 22.06 -12.56 3.57
C THR A 147 21.14 -13.32 4.51
N PRO A 148 21.61 -14.55 4.92
CA PRO A 148 20.88 -15.46 5.81
C PRO A 148 20.71 -14.94 7.24
N ALA A 149 19.99 -15.68 8.05
CA ALA A 149 19.47 -15.44 9.40
C ALA A 149 20.33 -14.64 10.41
N ALA A 150 21.65 -14.54 10.26
CA ALA A 150 22.52 -13.78 11.19
C ALA A 150 22.34 -12.25 11.07
N ALA A 151 21.97 -11.74 9.90
CA ALA A 151 21.67 -10.33 9.68
C ALA A 151 20.28 -9.93 10.19
N ALA A 152 19.47 -10.87 10.62
CA ALA A 152 18.06 -10.65 10.96
C ALA A 152 17.90 -9.80 12.21
N VAL A 153 18.75 -9.96 13.22
CA VAL A 153 18.63 -9.26 14.51
C VAL A 153 19.02 -7.78 14.42
N GLU A 154 20.08 -7.46 13.67
CA GLU A 154 20.49 -6.06 13.43
C GLU A 154 19.49 -5.30 12.56
N VAL A 155 18.85 -6.00 11.63
CA VAL A 155 17.89 -5.41 10.67
C VAL A 155 16.55 -5.04 11.33
N GLU A 156 16.11 -5.76 12.35
CA GLU A 156 14.82 -5.51 13.00
C GLU A 156 14.76 -4.20 13.77
N GLN A 157 15.91 -3.75 14.31
CA GLN A 157 16.00 -2.52 15.11
C GLN A 157 16.18 -1.25 14.25
N ASN A 158 16.49 -1.39 12.96
CA ASN A 158 16.71 -0.25 12.08
C ASN A 158 15.42 0.18 11.40
N VAL A 159 14.81 1.23 11.92
CA VAL A 159 13.75 1.97 11.22
C VAL A 159 14.40 2.91 10.20
N ILE A 160 14.00 2.81 8.94
CA ILE A 160 14.52 3.67 7.87
C ILE A 160 13.69 4.96 7.83
N PRO A 161 14.27 6.13 8.11
CA PRO A 161 13.51 7.38 8.16
C PRO A 161 12.77 7.68 6.85
N ALA A 162 11.59 8.30 6.96
CA ALA A 162 10.71 8.64 5.84
C ALA A 162 11.44 9.40 4.73
N GLN A 163 12.32 10.33 5.08
CA GLN A 163 13.10 11.09 4.10
C GLN A 163 14.03 10.19 3.26
N LYS A 164 14.66 9.18 3.88
CA LYS A 164 15.50 8.22 3.17
C LYS A 164 14.67 7.30 2.29
N VAL A 165 13.55 6.79 2.80
CA VAL A 165 12.58 6.00 2.02
C VAL A 165 12.11 6.79 0.80
N ALA A 166 11.71 8.06 1.00
CA ALA A 166 11.26 8.92 -0.08
C ALA A 166 12.36 9.22 -1.10
N GLY A 167 13.59 9.44 -0.68
CA GLY A 167 14.73 9.65 -1.59
C GLY A 167 14.96 8.46 -2.52
N LEU A 168 14.94 7.23 -1.98
CA LEU A 168 15.09 5.99 -2.75
C LEU A 168 13.89 5.79 -3.71
N ALA A 169 12.67 5.93 -3.21
CA ALA A 169 11.47 5.79 -4.02
C ALA A 169 11.39 6.87 -5.13
N ALA A 170 11.72 8.13 -4.83
CA ALA A 170 11.72 9.22 -5.80
C ALA A 170 12.72 8.95 -6.94
N ALA A 171 13.94 8.51 -6.63
CA ALA A 171 14.94 8.16 -7.63
C ALA A 171 14.43 7.04 -8.56
N TYR A 172 13.84 6.00 -7.98
CA TYR A 172 13.27 4.89 -8.74
C TYR A 172 12.07 5.32 -9.60
N ILE A 173 11.16 6.15 -9.07
CA ILE A 173 10.00 6.68 -9.80
C ILE A 173 10.46 7.47 -11.03
N LEU A 174 11.47 8.34 -10.88
CA LEU A 174 12.04 9.14 -11.99
C LEU A 174 12.60 8.25 -13.10
N GLU A 175 13.30 7.18 -12.73
CA GLU A 175 13.98 6.32 -13.69
C GLU A 175 13.05 5.26 -14.29
N LYS A 176 12.25 4.58 -13.47
CA LYS A 176 11.54 3.35 -13.84
C LYS A 176 10.03 3.50 -14.00
N LYS A 177 9.42 4.54 -13.43
CA LYS A 177 7.96 4.82 -13.54
C LYS A 177 7.11 3.57 -13.24
N PRO A 178 7.18 2.99 -12.00
CA PRO A 178 6.51 1.73 -11.69
C PRO A 178 4.99 1.84 -11.83
N ASN A 179 4.34 0.77 -12.31
CA ASN A 179 2.87 0.72 -12.39
C ASN A 179 2.21 0.55 -11.03
N LEU A 180 2.84 -0.22 -10.13
CA LEU A 180 2.35 -0.43 -8.76
C LEU A 180 3.49 -0.24 -7.78
N CYS A 181 3.36 0.74 -6.90
CA CYS A 181 4.40 1.09 -5.94
C CYS A 181 3.83 1.24 -4.54
N PHE A 182 4.44 0.58 -3.55
CA PHE A 182 4.13 0.77 -2.13
C PHE A 182 5.28 1.48 -1.43
N ILE A 183 4.95 2.52 -0.64
CA ILE A 183 5.90 3.34 0.11
C ILE A 183 5.41 3.47 1.54
N HIS A 184 6.28 3.25 2.52
CA HIS A 184 5.91 3.26 3.93
C HIS A 184 6.80 4.19 4.75
N PHE A 185 6.18 5.15 5.45
CA PHE A 185 6.81 6.12 6.33
C PHE A 185 6.63 5.73 7.79
N PRO A 186 7.69 5.31 8.50
CA PRO A 186 7.58 4.75 9.85
C PRO A 186 7.67 5.77 10.98
N ASP A 187 8.06 7.01 10.68
CA ASP A 187 8.48 8.02 11.69
C ASP A 187 7.37 8.36 12.68
N PRO A 188 6.07 8.53 12.28
CA PRO A 188 5.03 8.91 13.22
C PRO A 188 4.76 7.85 14.30
N ASP A 189 4.79 6.56 13.94
CA ASP A 189 4.65 5.45 14.88
C ASP A 189 5.85 5.42 15.87
N SER A 190 7.07 5.55 15.35
CA SER A 190 8.28 5.56 16.15
C SER A 190 8.27 6.72 17.18
N ALA A 191 7.81 7.90 16.78
CA ALA A 191 7.66 9.05 17.66
C ALA A 191 6.51 8.85 18.67
N GLY A 192 5.39 8.26 18.23
CA GLY A 192 4.27 7.91 19.10
C GLY A 192 4.66 6.96 20.22
N HIS A 193 5.40 5.90 19.92
CA HIS A 193 5.92 4.98 20.93
C HIS A 193 6.89 5.64 21.90
N LYS A 194 7.73 6.55 21.42
CA LYS A 194 8.72 7.24 22.24
C LYS A 194 8.11 8.31 23.14
N SER A 195 7.28 9.18 22.58
CA SER A 195 6.82 10.42 23.23
C SER A 195 5.32 10.47 23.51
N GLY A 196 4.52 9.60 22.89
CA GLY A 196 3.07 9.54 22.98
C GLY A 196 2.37 10.04 21.71
N TRP A 197 1.20 9.47 21.44
CA TRP A 197 0.34 9.93 20.34
C TRP A 197 -0.19 11.33 20.62
N GLY A 198 -0.03 12.23 19.65
CA GLY A 198 -0.38 13.65 19.76
C GLY A 198 0.68 14.52 20.40
N SER A 199 1.82 13.95 20.82
CA SER A 199 2.95 14.73 21.35
C SER A 199 3.54 15.70 20.30
N PRO A 200 4.22 16.77 20.73
CA PRO A 200 4.93 17.65 19.80
C PRO A 200 5.92 16.91 18.89
N GLU A 201 6.60 15.89 19.42
CA GLU A 201 7.57 15.07 18.69
C GLU A 201 6.88 14.23 17.61
N GLN A 202 5.69 13.70 17.89
CA GLN A 202 4.93 12.96 16.87
C GLN A 202 4.41 13.90 15.79
N LYS A 203 3.93 15.09 16.14
CA LYS A 203 3.52 16.11 15.17
C LYS A 203 4.69 16.56 14.28
N GLU A 204 5.90 16.69 14.82
CA GLU A 204 7.09 16.96 14.02
C GLU A 204 7.44 15.78 13.10
N ALA A 205 7.28 14.51 13.57
CA ALA A 205 7.47 13.33 12.72
C ALA A 205 6.46 13.28 11.57
N PHE A 206 5.21 13.69 11.77
CA PHE A 206 4.23 13.85 10.69
C PHE A 206 4.64 14.91 9.69
N LYS A 207 5.14 16.07 10.15
CA LYS A 207 5.65 17.12 9.26
C LYS A 207 6.84 16.65 8.43
N VAL A 208 7.79 15.93 9.01
CA VAL A 208 8.92 15.32 8.29
C VAL A 208 8.43 14.31 7.26
N SER A 209 7.44 13.50 7.60
CA SER A 209 6.83 12.53 6.67
C SER A 209 6.03 13.22 5.55
N ASP A 210 5.44 14.40 5.80
CA ASP A 210 4.80 15.21 4.75
C ASP A 210 5.82 15.79 3.76
N GLN A 211 7.00 16.20 4.25
CA GLN A 211 8.11 16.60 3.39
C GLN A 211 8.58 15.42 2.50
N ALA A 212 8.62 14.22 3.06
CA ALA A 212 8.89 12.98 2.31
C ALA A 212 7.80 12.71 1.25
N LEU A 213 6.52 12.89 1.59
CA LEU A 213 5.41 12.81 0.64
C LEU A 213 5.56 13.85 -0.49
N SER A 214 6.01 15.07 -0.16
CA SER A 214 6.28 16.13 -1.15
C SER A 214 7.37 15.71 -2.15
N GLN A 215 8.40 14.98 -1.72
CA GLN A 215 9.43 14.44 -2.63
C GLN A 215 8.83 13.41 -3.60
N ILE A 216 7.95 12.52 -3.13
CA ILE A 216 7.28 11.54 -3.97
C ILE A 216 6.39 12.22 -5.00
N THR A 217 5.53 13.16 -4.58
CA THR A 217 4.64 13.87 -5.51
C THR A 217 5.42 14.68 -6.56
N LYS A 218 6.55 15.28 -6.13
CA LYS A 218 7.47 15.95 -7.05
C LYS A 218 8.08 14.97 -8.05
N ALA A 219 8.53 13.80 -7.62
CA ALA A 219 9.11 12.78 -8.50
C ALA A 219 8.09 12.28 -9.54
N ILE A 220 6.84 12.05 -9.15
CA ILE A 220 5.74 11.68 -10.06
C ILE A 220 5.53 12.77 -11.12
N LYS A 221 5.56 14.04 -10.69
CA LYS A 221 5.45 15.19 -11.60
C LYS A 221 6.64 15.29 -12.55
N ASP A 222 7.86 15.23 -12.03
CA ASP A 222 9.09 15.35 -12.82
C ASP A 222 9.27 14.16 -13.78
N ALA A 223 8.75 12.98 -13.44
CA ALA A 223 8.68 11.82 -14.32
C ALA A 223 7.66 11.97 -15.47
N GLY A 224 6.81 13.01 -15.42
CA GLY A 224 5.79 13.27 -16.45
C GLY A 224 4.61 12.28 -16.42
N ILE A 225 4.32 11.65 -15.26
CA ILE A 225 3.28 10.63 -15.13
C ILE A 225 2.09 11.07 -14.27
N THR A 226 1.99 12.34 -13.88
CA THR A 226 0.93 12.87 -13.03
C THR A 226 -0.47 12.54 -13.56
N ASP A 227 -0.71 12.79 -14.85
CA ASP A 227 -2.03 12.64 -15.49
C ASP A 227 -2.44 11.18 -15.73
N SER A 228 -1.53 10.23 -15.48
CA SER A 228 -1.77 8.80 -15.57
C SER A 228 -1.67 8.07 -14.22
N SER A 229 -1.44 8.83 -13.13
CA SER A 229 -1.21 8.30 -11.78
C SER A 229 -2.39 8.49 -10.85
N VAL A 230 -2.56 7.53 -9.92
CA VAL A 230 -3.37 7.67 -8.72
C VAL A 230 -2.49 7.43 -7.49
N ILE A 231 -2.59 8.32 -6.51
CA ILE A 231 -1.95 8.17 -5.21
C ILE A 231 -3.05 7.81 -4.21
N ILE A 232 -2.88 6.69 -3.50
CA ILE A 232 -3.71 6.28 -2.37
C ILE A 232 -2.86 6.46 -1.11
N ILE A 233 -3.35 7.27 -0.16
CA ILE A 233 -2.69 7.49 1.12
C ILE A 233 -3.57 6.92 2.21
N SER A 234 -2.96 6.13 3.11
CA SER A 234 -3.65 5.60 4.28
C SER A 234 -2.67 5.45 5.45
N ALA A 235 -3.15 4.86 6.52
CA ALA A 235 -2.36 4.41 7.65
C ALA A 235 -2.72 2.96 7.96
N ASP A 236 -1.91 2.34 8.79
CA ASP A 236 -2.13 0.98 9.26
C ASP A 236 -2.89 0.92 10.58
N HIS A 237 -2.72 1.91 11.44
CA HIS A 237 -3.43 2.09 12.71
C HIS A 237 -3.30 3.52 13.21
N GLY A 238 -4.05 3.85 14.24
CA GLY A 238 -3.86 5.04 15.05
C GLY A 238 -2.99 4.76 16.27
N GLY A 239 -3.43 5.19 17.46
CA GLY A 239 -2.76 4.90 18.71
C GLY A 239 -3.22 5.80 19.85
N HIS A 240 -2.86 5.40 21.07
CA HIS A 240 -3.16 6.10 22.32
C HIS A 240 -1.96 6.02 23.27
N ASP A 241 -1.83 6.97 24.16
CA ASP A 241 -0.68 7.04 25.07
C ASP A 241 0.65 6.83 24.33
N LYS A 242 1.35 5.73 24.58
CA LYS A 242 2.59 5.32 23.89
C LYS A 242 2.46 3.95 23.19
N THR A 243 1.25 3.53 22.86
CA THR A 243 0.96 2.19 22.34
C THR A 243 -0.20 2.20 21.35
N HIS A 244 -0.46 1.05 20.75
CA HIS A 244 -1.58 0.74 19.88
C HIS A 244 -1.85 -0.77 19.91
N GLY A 245 -2.88 -1.24 19.20
CA GLY A 245 -3.17 -2.66 19.05
C GLY A 245 -4.49 -3.11 19.68
N LEU A 246 -5.26 -2.14 20.22
CA LEU A 246 -6.58 -2.39 20.81
C LEU A 246 -7.70 -2.18 19.78
N ASN A 247 -8.88 -2.74 20.09
CA ASN A 247 -10.09 -2.48 19.31
C ASN A 247 -10.84 -1.27 19.88
N ILE A 248 -10.20 -0.12 19.82
CA ILE A 248 -10.75 1.18 20.25
C ILE A 248 -10.63 2.20 19.12
N PRO A 249 -11.49 3.23 19.04
CA PRO A 249 -11.47 4.20 17.94
C PRO A 249 -10.11 4.86 17.73
N ASP A 250 -9.38 5.13 18.78
CA ASP A 250 -8.05 5.77 18.73
C ASP A 250 -7.01 4.94 17.98
N ASP A 251 -7.11 3.61 18.04
CA ASP A 251 -6.22 2.68 17.35
C ASP A 251 -6.78 2.24 15.99
N MET A 252 -8.12 2.17 15.87
CA MET A 252 -8.80 1.60 14.71
C MET A 252 -9.04 2.60 13.59
N ASN A 253 -9.29 3.88 13.91
CA ASN A 253 -9.58 4.89 12.89
C ASN A 253 -8.32 5.34 12.18
N ILE A 254 -8.38 5.31 10.84
CA ILE A 254 -7.29 5.71 9.93
C ILE A 254 -7.83 6.63 8.84
N PRO A 255 -6.98 7.46 8.21
CA PRO A 255 -7.35 8.18 6.99
C PRO A 255 -7.35 7.22 5.79
N TRP A 256 -8.17 7.53 4.79
CA TRP A 256 -8.03 6.97 3.45
C TRP A 256 -8.28 8.08 2.43
N ILE A 257 -7.27 8.36 1.59
CA ILE A 257 -7.27 9.49 0.66
C ILE A 257 -6.89 8.94 -0.71
N ALA A 258 -7.61 9.35 -1.76
CA ALA A 258 -7.22 9.15 -3.14
C ALA A 258 -7.05 10.50 -3.83
N SER A 259 -6.01 10.64 -4.67
CA SER A 259 -5.76 11.83 -5.48
C SER A 259 -5.13 11.45 -6.81
N GLY A 260 -5.47 12.12 -7.89
CA GLY A 260 -4.90 11.90 -9.22
C GLY A 260 -5.96 11.60 -10.30
N LYS A 261 -5.58 10.80 -11.29
CA LYS A 261 -6.40 10.53 -12.47
C LYS A 261 -7.76 9.95 -12.13
N GLY A 262 -8.83 10.62 -12.59
CA GLY A 262 -10.20 10.16 -12.41
C GLY A 262 -10.73 10.20 -10.97
N VAL A 263 -9.98 10.76 -10.02
CA VAL A 263 -10.43 10.93 -8.64
C VAL A 263 -11.33 12.18 -8.57
N LYS A 264 -12.48 12.05 -7.88
CA LYS A 264 -13.36 13.19 -7.58
C LYS A 264 -12.64 14.21 -6.72
N LYS A 265 -12.79 15.49 -7.06
CA LYS A 265 -12.17 16.59 -6.32
C LYS A 265 -13.05 17.07 -5.17
N ASN A 266 -12.40 17.44 -4.05
CA ASN A 266 -13.09 17.95 -2.85
C ASN A 266 -14.25 17.03 -2.45
N PHE A 267 -14.03 15.72 -2.45
CA PHE A 267 -15.08 14.73 -2.24
C PHE A 267 -14.88 14.00 -0.91
N THR A 268 -15.92 14.00 -0.09
CA THR A 268 -15.93 13.17 1.13
C THR A 268 -16.54 11.82 0.82
N ILE A 269 -15.76 10.77 1.03
CA ILE A 269 -16.20 9.37 0.89
C ILE A 269 -17.13 9.06 2.07
N THR A 270 -18.34 8.60 1.78
CA THR A 270 -19.39 8.35 2.78
C THR A 270 -19.60 6.88 3.08
N GLN A 271 -19.29 6.00 2.15
CA GLN A 271 -19.32 4.55 2.39
C GLN A 271 -18.20 4.13 3.36
N PRO A 272 -18.43 3.11 4.19
CA PRO A 272 -17.36 2.55 5.02
C PRO A 272 -16.17 2.07 4.18
N VAL A 273 -14.97 2.42 4.62
CA VAL A 273 -13.71 1.97 4.02
C VAL A 273 -12.91 1.22 5.08
N THR A 274 -12.37 0.08 4.69
CA THR A 274 -11.46 -0.72 5.52
C THR A 274 -10.10 -0.83 4.84
N THR A 275 -9.03 -0.99 5.60
CA THR A 275 -7.66 -1.02 5.08
C THR A 275 -7.46 -1.99 3.91
N TYR A 276 -8.14 -3.14 3.92
CA TYR A 276 -8.06 -4.16 2.85
C TYR A 276 -8.73 -3.71 1.53
N ASP A 277 -9.56 -2.65 1.53
CA ASP A 277 -10.14 -2.06 0.31
C ASP A 277 -9.08 -1.40 -0.58
N THR A 278 -7.91 -1.09 0.00
CA THR A 278 -6.77 -0.51 -0.71
C THR A 278 -6.26 -1.42 -1.83
N THR A 279 -6.05 -2.71 -1.56
CA THR A 279 -5.66 -3.70 -2.59
C THR A 279 -6.71 -3.81 -3.70
N ALA A 280 -7.99 -3.94 -3.32
CA ALA A 280 -9.07 -4.05 -4.31
C ALA A 280 -9.16 -2.79 -5.19
N THR A 281 -8.97 -1.61 -4.60
CA THR A 281 -8.96 -0.35 -5.34
C THR A 281 -7.77 -0.25 -6.29
N ALA A 282 -6.56 -0.61 -5.83
CA ALA A 282 -5.36 -0.58 -6.67
C ALA A 282 -5.48 -1.53 -7.88
N LEU A 283 -5.95 -2.77 -7.67
CA LEU A 283 -6.17 -3.73 -8.76
C LEU A 283 -7.22 -3.22 -9.76
N TRP A 284 -8.34 -2.68 -9.25
CA TRP A 284 -9.40 -2.12 -10.09
C TRP A 284 -8.91 -0.93 -10.93
N LEU A 285 -8.06 -0.06 -10.38
CA LEU A 285 -7.45 1.05 -11.10
C LEU A 285 -6.54 0.56 -12.22
N LEU A 286 -5.79 -0.50 -11.98
CA LEU A 286 -4.90 -1.12 -12.97
C LEU A 286 -5.64 -2.00 -14.01
N GLY A 287 -6.97 -2.10 -13.93
CA GLY A 287 -7.76 -2.94 -14.83
C GLY A 287 -7.57 -4.44 -14.59
N ILE A 288 -7.15 -4.83 -13.39
CA ILE A 288 -6.89 -6.22 -13.02
C ILE A 288 -8.19 -6.83 -12.45
N PRO A 289 -8.60 -8.01 -12.92
CA PRO A 289 -9.74 -8.73 -12.36
C PRO A 289 -9.52 -9.01 -10.86
N LEU A 290 -10.55 -8.74 -10.07
CA LEU A 290 -10.48 -8.97 -8.63
C LEU A 290 -10.68 -10.46 -8.32
N PRO A 291 -9.78 -11.11 -7.56
CA PRO A 291 -10.04 -12.44 -7.02
C PRO A 291 -11.32 -12.48 -6.18
N VAL A 292 -12.08 -13.58 -6.28
CA VAL A 292 -13.34 -13.75 -5.52
C VAL A 292 -13.12 -13.88 -4.02
N GLU A 293 -11.91 -14.26 -3.61
CA GLU A 293 -11.54 -14.45 -2.21
C GLU A 293 -11.29 -13.15 -1.44
N LEU A 294 -11.16 -12.01 -2.15
CA LEU A 294 -10.91 -10.73 -1.50
C LEU A 294 -12.08 -10.35 -0.57
N ASP A 295 -11.74 -9.86 0.62
CA ASP A 295 -12.69 -9.20 1.52
C ASP A 295 -12.87 -7.73 1.11
N GLY A 296 -11.77 -7.14 0.59
CA GLY A 296 -11.74 -5.77 0.11
C GLY A 296 -12.59 -5.55 -1.14
N LYS A 297 -13.16 -4.35 -1.21
CA LYS A 297 -13.93 -3.85 -2.36
C LYS A 297 -13.31 -2.54 -2.86
N PRO A 298 -13.33 -2.28 -4.19
CA PRO A 298 -12.85 -1.00 -4.70
C PRO A 298 -13.68 0.16 -4.14
N VAL A 299 -13.01 1.19 -3.69
CA VAL A 299 -13.63 2.44 -3.19
C VAL A 299 -14.07 3.29 -4.39
N LYS A 300 -15.02 2.76 -5.18
CA LYS A 300 -15.47 3.37 -6.45
C LYS A 300 -16.10 4.72 -6.25
N GLU A 301 -16.69 4.98 -5.07
CA GLU A 301 -17.30 6.28 -4.74
C GLU A 301 -16.31 7.44 -4.87
N ALA A 302 -15.01 7.17 -4.66
CA ALA A 302 -13.95 8.17 -4.76
C ALA A 302 -13.62 8.61 -6.19
N PHE A 303 -14.15 7.92 -7.22
CA PHE A 303 -13.75 8.12 -8.62
C PHE A 303 -14.92 8.59 -9.49
N GLU A 304 -14.58 9.30 -10.57
CA GLU A 304 -15.53 9.63 -11.62
C GLU A 304 -16.00 8.35 -12.34
N PRO A 305 -17.24 8.36 -12.88
CA PRO A 305 -17.83 7.20 -13.57
C PRO A 305 -17.01 6.68 -14.74
#